data_04480bff84d85f1c1a832b030494c3f8
#
_entry.id   04480bff84d85f1c1a832b030494c3f8
#
_cell.length_a   1.000
_cell.length_b   1.000
_cell.length_c   1.000
_cell.angle_alpha   90.00
_cell.angle_beta   90.00
_cell.angle_gamma   90.00
#
_symmetry.space_group_name_H-M   'P 1'
#
loop_
_entity.id
_entity.type
_entity.pdbx_description
1 polymer ?
#
loop_
_entity_poly.entity_id
_entity_poly.type
_entity_poly.pdbx_seq_one_letter_code
_entity_poly.pdbx_strand_id
1 'polypeptide(L)'
;RPSLLIRRDGNELYIESTASPIRNDRGEVTGGVLVFHDVSESRELNRRLSYHASHDLLTGLVNRREFESRLERSLKSAKARETSYALLYLDLDQFKIINDSCGHGAGDTLLTQLSALLTAKIRWRDTLARLGGDEFGLLLEACSPEEAMRTAEVLREAIREHKFSWDDRSFRLGVSIGVVPITGDNESVATLIAAGDSACQA
;
A
#
# COMPACT_ATOMS: atom_id res chain seq x y z
N ARG A 1 -21.17 -13.74 -14.95
CA ARG A 1 -19.71 -13.56 -14.81
C ARG A 1 -19.21 -12.83 -16.04
N PRO A 2 -18.34 -11.83 -15.88
CA PRO A 2 -17.78 -11.13 -17.02
C PRO A 2 -16.91 -12.10 -17.84
N SER A 3 -17.06 -12.04 -19.15
CA SER A 3 -16.28 -12.80 -20.12
C SER A 3 -15.41 -11.85 -20.94
N LEU A 4 -14.28 -12.35 -21.45
CA LEU A 4 -13.43 -11.60 -22.36
C LEU A 4 -13.88 -11.85 -23.81
N LEU A 5 -14.21 -10.79 -24.54
CA LEU A 5 -14.52 -10.82 -25.95
C LEU A 5 -13.34 -10.21 -26.71
N ILE A 6 -12.79 -10.96 -27.66
CA ILE A 6 -11.73 -10.49 -28.53
C ILE A 6 -12.37 -10.07 -29.86
N ARG A 7 -12.21 -8.80 -30.23
CA ARG A 7 -12.66 -8.27 -31.52
C ARG A 7 -11.78 -8.77 -32.67
N ARG A 8 -12.28 -8.66 -33.88
CA ARG A 8 -11.51 -9.06 -35.09
C ARG A 8 -10.22 -8.26 -35.30
N ASP A 9 -10.17 -7.05 -34.77
CA ASP A 9 -8.99 -6.16 -34.76
C ASP A 9 -7.99 -6.47 -33.63
N GLY A 10 -8.26 -7.52 -32.82
CA GLY A 10 -7.43 -7.93 -31.70
C GLY A 10 -7.72 -7.20 -30.40
N ASN A 11 -8.62 -6.21 -30.39
CA ASN A 11 -8.99 -5.50 -29.16
C ASN A 11 -9.82 -6.38 -28.22
N GLU A 12 -9.50 -6.32 -26.94
CA GLU A 12 -10.17 -7.05 -25.88
C GLU A 12 -11.23 -6.19 -25.20
N LEU A 13 -12.42 -6.77 -24.98
CA LEU A 13 -13.51 -6.16 -24.24
C LEU A 13 -13.98 -7.07 -23.12
N TYR A 14 -14.20 -6.50 -21.95
CA TYR A 14 -14.91 -7.21 -20.91
C TYR A 14 -16.41 -7.04 -21.10
N ILE A 15 -17.12 -8.16 -21.29
CA ILE A 15 -18.57 -8.14 -21.49
C ILE A 15 -19.28 -8.93 -20.39
N GLU A 16 -20.46 -8.45 -20.03
CA GLU A 16 -21.46 -9.28 -19.36
C GLU A 16 -22.50 -9.71 -20.37
N SER A 17 -22.82 -11.00 -20.37
CA SER A 17 -23.82 -11.56 -21.27
C SER A 17 -24.99 -12.17 -20.53
N THR A 18 -26.18 -11.89 -21.03
CA THR A 18 -27.43 -12.51 -20.57
C THR A 18 -28.10 -13.21 -21.75
N ALA A 19 -28.45 -14.46 -21.56
CA ALA A 19 -29.17 -15.26 -22.54
C ALA A 19 -30.60 -15.53 -22.06
N SER A 20 -31.59 -15.31 -22.91
CA SER A 20 -32.98 -15.63 -22.63
C SER A 20 -33.60 -16.40 -23.79
N PRO A 21 -34.34 -17.50 -23.54
CA PRO A 21 -35.01 -18.26 -24.59
C PRO A 21 -36.23 -17.51 -25.10
N ILE A 22 -36.42 -17.53 -26.40
CA ILE A 22 -37.69 -17.16 -27.07
C ILE A 22 -38.55 -18.39 -27.12
N ARG A 23 -39.79 -18.28 -26.61
CA ARG A 23 -40.76 -19.39 -26.62
C ARG A 23 -41.96 -19.03 -27.49
N ASN A 24 -42.54 -20.01 -28.17
CA ASN A 24 -43.81 -19.87 -28.90
C ASN A 24 -44.99 -20.01 -27.91
N ASP A 25 -46.21 -19.85 -28.41
CA ASP A 25 -47.47 -19.96 -27.65
C ASP A 25 -47.67 -21.35 -26.99
N ARG A 26 -46.93 -22.36 -27.45
CA ARG A 26 -46.92 -23.72 -26.89
C ARG A 26 -45.83 -23.94 -25.86
N GLY A 27 -45.05 -22.89 -25.51
CA GLY A 27 -43.94 -22.95 -24.53
C GLY A 27 -42.65 -23.57 -25.08
N GLU A 28 -42.59 -23.95 -26.36
CA GLU A 28 -41.40 -24.54 -27.01
C GLU A 28 -40.37 -23.45 -27.29
N VAL A 29 -39.10 -23.75 -27.08
CA VAL A 29 -38.00 -22.82 -27.40
C VAL A 29 -37.79 -22.75 -28.90
N THR A 30 -38.05 -21.58 -29.50
CA THR A 30 -37.90 -21.30 -30.94
C THR A 30 -36.66 -20.51 -31.28
N GLY A 31 -35.97 -19.95 -30.25
CA GLY A 31 -34.78 -19.15 -30.45
C GLY A 31 -34.22 -18.68 -29.12
N GLY A 32 -33.24 -17.83 -29.17
CA GLY A 32 -32.64 -17.19 -28.00
C GLY A 32 -32.24 -15.75 -28.27
N VAL A 33 -32.37 -14.90 -27.29
CA VAL A 33 -31.81 -13.55 -27.26
C VAL A 33 -30.55 -13.56 -26.43
N LEU A 34 -29.47 -13.04 -26.97
CA LEU A 34 -28.23 -12.84 -26.26
C LEU A 34 -27.94 -11.34 -26.23
N VAL A 35 -27.86 -10.80 -25.03
CA VAL A 35 -27.55 -9.39 -24.79
C VAL A 35 -26.15 -9.28 -24.21
N PHE A 36 -25.33 -8.42 -24.79
CA PHE A 36 -23.99 -8.12 -24.32
C PHE A 36 -23.94 -6.69 -23.81
N HIS A 37 -23.37 -6.52 -22.63
CA HIS A 37 -23.02 -5.22 -22.07
C HIS A 37 -21.49 -5.10 -22.00
N ASP A 38 -20.93 -4.06 -22.59
CA ASP A 38 -19.55 -3.70 -22.41
C ASP A 38 -19.36 -3.12 -21.00
N VAL A 39 -18.60 -3.81 -20.15
CA VAL A 39 -18.32 -3.41 -18.78
C VAL A 39 -16.86 -3.00 -18.58
N SER A 40 -16.12 -2.79 -19.65
CA SER A 40 -14.68 -2.47 -19.61
C SER A 40 -14.41 -1.17 -18.85
N GLU A 41 -15.16 -0.10 -19.14
CA GLU A 41 -15.01 1.21 -18.45
C GLU A 41 -15.40 1.11 -16.97
N SER A 42 -16.51 0.45 -16.68
CA SER A 42 -16.96 0.26 -15.29
C SER A 42 -15.95 -0.53 -14.46
N ARG A 43 -15.35 -1.57 -15.05
CA ARG A 43 -14.31 -2.35 -14.39
C ARG A 43 -13.04 -1.55 -14.16
N GLU A 44 -12.60 -0.79 -15.15
CA GLU A 44 -11.41 0.06 -15.00
C GLU A 44 -11.63 1.13 -13.93
N LEU A 45 -12.81 1.77 -13.92
CA LEU A 45 -13.18 2.73 -12.88
C LEU A 45 -13.19 2.07 -11.49
N ASN A 46 -13.81 0.90 -11.35
CA ASN A 46 -13.83 0.17 -10.10
C ASN A 46 -12.42 -0.24 -9.64
N ARG A 47 -11.55 -0.65 -10.57
CA ARG A 47 -10.15 -0.98 -10.30
C ARG A 47 -9.40 0.25 -9.77
N ARG A 48 -9.59 1.42 -10.41
CA ARG A 48 -9.00 2.69 -9.97
C ARG A 48 -9.52 3.11 -8.61
N LEU A 49 -10.82 3.02 -8.38
CA LEU A 49 -11.42 3.32 -7.08
C LEU A 49 -10.87 2.41 -5.97
N SER A 50 -10.75 1.11 -6.24
CA SER A 50 -10.17 0.15 -5.30
C SER A 50 -8.69 0.43 -5.02
N TYR A 51 -7.93 0.82 -6.04
CA TYR A 51 -6.53 1.22 -5.88
C TYR A 51 -6.41 2.47 -5.01
N HIS A 52 -7.18 3.53 -5.32
CA HIS A 52 -7.18 4.78 -4.52
C HIS A 52 -7.66 4.54 -3.08
N ALA A 53 -8.56 3.59 -2.86
CA ALA A 53 -9.03 3.24 -1.52
C ALA A 53 -7.97 2.56 -0.65
N SER A 54 -6.91 1.99 -1.26
CA SER A 54 -5.88 1.19 -0.57
C SER A 54 -4.45 1.73 -0.71
N HIS A 55 -4.21 2.73 -1.59
CA HIS A 55 -2.87 3.27 -1.84
C HIS A 55 -2.84 4.80 -1.69
N ASP A 56 -1.68 5.31 -1.32
CA ASP A 56 -1.34 6.74 -1.33
C ASP A 56 -1.03 7.17 -2.77
N LEU A 57 -1.71 8.23 -3.23
CA LEU A 57 -1.62 8.66 -4.64
C LEU A 57 -0.28 9.29 -5.01
N LEU A 58 0.43 9.85 -4.06
CA LEU A 58 1.73 10.47 -4.30
C LEU A 58 2.82 9.43 -4.45
N THR A 59 2.88 8.48 -3.53
CA THR A 59 3.98 7.53 -3.40
C THR A 59 3.69 6.17 -4.04
N GLY A 60 2.41 5.85 -4.29
CA GLY A 60 1.98 4.53 -4.74
C GLY A 60 2.07 3.44 -3.67
N LEU A 61 2.50 3.76 -2.46
CA LEU A 61 2.56 2.85 -1.33
C LEU A 61 1.16 2.54 -0.79
N VAL A 62 1.04 1.54 0.03
CA VAL A 62 -0.17 1.28 0.83
C VAL A 62 -0.49 2.53 1.66
N ASN A 63 -1.76 2.94 1.71
CA ASN A 63 -2.20 4.05 2.54
C ASN A 63 -2.44 3.63 4.00
N ARG A 64 -2.63 4.59 4.91
CA ARG A 64 -2.88 4.36 6.34
C ARG A 64 -4.00 3.35 6.58
N ARG A 65 -5.13 3.51 5.90
CA ARG A 65 -6.32 2.67 6.09
C ARG A 65 -6.05 1.19 5.77
N GLU A 66 -5.44 0.90 4.63
CA GLU A 66 -5.11 -0.46 4.23
C GLU A 66 -3.99 -1.03 5.13
N PHE A 67 -3.04 -0.18 5.56
CA PHE A 67 -1.99 -0.58 6.49
C PHE A 67 -2.56 -1.02 7.84
N GLU A 68 -3.47 -0.25 8.42
CA GLU A 68 -4.17 -0.60 9.67
C GLU A 68 -4.95 -1.91 9.54
N SER A 69 -5.60 -2.14 8.38
CA SER A 69 -6.28 -3.41 8.09
C SER A 69 -5.31 -4.59 8.03
N ARG A 70 -4.10 -4.39 7.49
CA ARG A 70 -3.05 -5.43 7.48
C ARG A 70 -2.50 -5.69 8.88
N LEU A 71 -2.26 -4.63 9.66
CA LEU A 71 -1.85 -4.76 11.08
C LEU A 71 -2.89 -5.54 11.87
N GLU A 72 -4.19 -5.31 11.67
CA GLU A 72 -5.25 -6.06 12.35
C GLU A 72 -5.20 -7.55 12.04
N ARG A 73 -4.96 -7.91 10.76
CA ARG A 73 -4.81 -9.31 10.34
C ARG A 73 -3.57 -9.95 10.98
N SER A 74 -2.45 -9.23 10.98
CA SER A 74 -1.20 -9.71 11.59
C SER A 74 -1.33 -9.89 13.11
N LEU A 75 -2.04 -8.98 13.78
CA LEU A 75 -2.30 -9.10 15.22
C LEU A 75 -3.18 -10.32 15.53
N LYS A 76 -4.19 -10.61 14.72
CA LYS A 76 -5.01 -11.82 14.84
C LYS A 76 -4.18 -13.09 14.64
N SER A 77 -3.30 -13.10 13.64
CA SER A 77 -2.40 -14.24 13.39
C SER A 77 -1.36 -14.41 14.51
N ALA A 78 -0.80 -13.33 15.03
CA ALA A 78 0.12 -13.37 16.17
C ALA A 78 -0.57 -13.95 17.44
N LYS A 79 -1.83 -13.58 17.69
CA LYS A 79 -2.65 -14.14 18.79
C LYS A 79 -2.89 -15.66 18.63
N ALA A 80 -3.05 -16.12 17.41
CA ALA A 80 -3.14 -17.54 17.10
C ALA A 80 -1.77 -18.27 17.19
N ARG A 81 -0.66 -17.54 17.43
CA ARG A 81 0.72 -18.04 17.47
C ARG A 81 1.18 -18.68 16.15
N GLU A 82 0.64 -18.22 15.03
CA GLU A 82 0.95 -18.78 13.71
C GLU A 82 2.25 -18.16 13.14
N THR A 83 2.48 -16.86 13.40
CA THR A 83 3.63 -16.13 12.81
C THR A 83 4.02 -14.95 13.70
N SER A 84 5.31 -14.62 13.72
CA SER A 84 5.83 -13.40 14.36
C SER A 84 5.84 -12.23 13.38
N TYR A 85 5.54 -11.04 13.87
CA TYR A 85 5.51 -9.80 13.08
C TYR A 85 6.20 -8.68 13.84
N ALA A 86 6.62 -7.65 13.11
CA ALA A 86 7.08 -6.40 13.72
C ALA A 86 6.54 -5.21 12.94
N LEU A 87 6.17 -4.16 13.66
CA LEU A 87 5.85 -2.83 13.14
C LEU A 87 7.10 -1.95 13.27
N LEU A 88 7.51 -1.30 12.18
CA LEU A 88 8.42 -0.18 12.20
C LEU A 88 7.60 1.08 11.86
N TYR A 89 7.69 2.07 12.72
CA TYR A 89 7.13 3.41 12.49
C TYR A 89 8.30 4.34 12.16
N LEU A 90 8.22 5.06 11.05
CA LEU A 90 9.30 5.90 10.56
C LEU A 90 8.78 7.34 10.43
N ASP A 91 9.55 8.29 10.94
CA ASP A 91 9.29 9.73 10.83
C ASP A 91 10.54 10.41 10.24
N LEU A 92 10.38 11.19 9.16
CA LEU A 92 11.50 11.85 8.50
C LEU A 92 11.94 13.10 9.26
N ASP A 93 13.15 13.07 9.77
CA ASP A 93 13.70 14.19 10.52
C ASP A 93 13.79 15.44 9.64
N GLN A 94 13.26 16.57 10.14
CA GLN A 94 13.37 17.88 9.50
C GLN A 94 12.76 17.99 8.08
N PHE A 95 11.84 17.09 7.69
CA PHE A 95 11.15 17.14 6.38
C PHE A 95 10.50 18.51 6.12
N LYS A 96 9.94 19.14 7.16
CA LYS A 96 9.35 20.48 7.08
C LYS A 96 10.32 21.53 6.56
N ILE A 97 11.61 21.44 6.87
CA ILE A 97 12.63 22.40 6.39
C ILE A 97 12.72 22.38 4.86
N ILE A 98 12.56 21.22 4.24
CA ILE A 98 12.59 21.10 2.78
C ILE A 98 11.36 21.76 2.18
N ASN A 99 10.17 21.52 2.73
CA ASN A 99 8.94 22.16 2.29
C ASN A 99 9.01 23.69 2.44
N ASP A 100 9.49 24.18 3.58
CA ASP A 100 9.59 25.60 3.87
C ASP A 100 10.66 26.29 3.00
N SER A 101 11.72 25.58 2.61
CA SER A 101 12.85 26.13 1.84
C SER A 101 12.69 26.01 0.33
N CYS A 102 12.03 24.95 -0.17
CA CYS A 102 11.97 24.59 -1.58
C CYS A 102 10.53 24.40 -2.09
N GLY A 103 9.52 24.54 -1.22
CA GLY A 103 8.11 24.35 -1.55
C GLY A 103 7.68 22.89 -1.52
N HIS A 104 6.36 22.67 -1.50
CA HIS A 104 5.75 21.34 -1.38
C HIS A 104 6.13 20.39 -2.53
N GLY A 105 6.39 20.90 -3.74
CA GLY A 105 6.81 20.06 -4.87
C GLY A 105 8.15 19.36 -4.64
N ALA A 106 9.08 20.01 -3.91
CA ALA A 106 10.34 19.38 -3.50
C ALA A 106 10.09 18.26 -2.48
N GLY A 107 9.23 18.51 -1.49
CA GLY A 107 8.84 17.50 -0.51
C GLY A 107 8.15 16.29 -1.15
N ASP A 108 7.23 16.52 -2.08
CA ASP A 108 6.54 15.46 -2.82
C ASP A 108 7.52 14.60 -3.62
N THR A 109 8.48 15.23 -4.28
CA THR A 109 9.53 14.52 -5.03
C THR A 109 10.41 13.70 -4.11
N LEU A 110 10.81 14.26 -2.97
CA LEU A 110 11.58 13.53 -1.96
C LEU A 110 10.82 12.32 -1.43
N LEU A 111 9.56 12.48 -1.04
CA LEU A 111 8.72 11.37 -0.56
C LEU A 111 8.61 10.25 -1.60
N THR A 112 8.48 10.60 -2.88
CA THR A 112 8.44 9.62 -3.97
C THR A 112 9.78 8.87 -4.12
N GLN A 113 10.92 9.60 -4.05
CA GLN A 113 12.25 8.98 -4.11
C GLN A 113 12.51 8.06 -2.92
N LEU A 114 12.18 8.50 -1.70
CA LEU A 114 12.34 7.68 -0.50
C LEU A 114 11.43 6.45 -0.52
N SER A 115 10.22 6.57 -1.03
CA SER A 115 9.32 5.42 -1.19
C SER A 115 9.92 4.34 -2.09
N ALA A 116 10.53 4.71 -3.20
CA ALA A 116 11.21 3.79 -4.10
C ALA A 116 12.47 3.19 -3.43
N LEU A 117 13.27 4.02 -2.74
CA LEU A 117 14.46 3.61 -2.01
C LEU A 117 14.14 2.57 -0.93
N LEU A 118 13.15 2.84 -0.10
CA LEU A 118 12.72 1.96 0.98
C LEU A 118 12.14 0.65 0.46
N THR A 119 11.29 0.73 -0.59
CA THR A 119 10.72 -0.46 -1.24
C THR A 119 11.80 -1.41 -1.76
N ALA A 120 12.90 -0.87 -2.31
CA ALA A 120 14.02 -1.68 -2.80
C ALA A 120 14.83 -2.38 -1.70
N LYS A 121 14.65 -2.01 -0.42
CA LYS A 121 15.38 -2.56 0.73
C LYS A 121 14.60 -3.60 1.54
N ILE A 122 13.32 -3.77 1.26
CA ILE A 122 12.42 -4.68 1.97
C ILE A 122 12.10 -5.93 1.14
N ARG A 123 11.58 -6.96 1.78
CA ARG A 123 11.18 -8.21 1.12
C ARG A 123 9.81 -8.05 0.46
N TRP A 124 9.52 -8.81 -0.56
CA TRP A 124 8.23 -8.78 -1.28
C TRP A 124 7.00 -9.04 -0.38
N ARG A 125 7.17 -9.78 0.73
CA ARG A 125 6.12 -10.09 1.72
C ARG A 125 5.89 -8.98 2.74
N ASP A 126 6.87 -8.07 2.90
CA ASP A 126 6.74 -6.96 3.82
C ASP A 126 5.82 -5.88 3.22
N THR A 127 5.17 -5.12 4.07
CA THR A 127 4.27 -4.05 3.62
C THR A 127 4.81 -2.71 4.03
N LEU A 128 5.20 -1.88 3.07
CA LEU A 128 5.52 -0.46 3.28
C LEU A 128 4.29 0.39 2.98
N ALA A 129 4.02 1.35 3.86
CA ALA A 129 2.89 2.26 3.75
C ALA A 129 3.33 3.70 4.02
N ARG A 130 2.60 4.67 3.45
CA ARG A 130 2.65 6.06 3.90
C ARG A 130 1.44 6.32 4.80
N LEU A 131 1.72 6.75 6.04
CA LEU A 131 0.69 6.96 7.06
C LEU A 131 0.12 8.38 6.99
N GLY A 132 0.90 9.34 6.52
CA GLY A 132 0.52 10.73 6.31
C GLY A 132 1.74 11.64 6.38
N GLY A 133 1.70 12.82 5.77
CA GLY A 133 2.83 13.74 5.82
C GLY A 133 4.16 13.08 5.44
N ASP A 134 5.06 13.04 6.40
CA ASP A 134 6.41 12.47 6.38
C ASP A 134 6.53 11.13 7.13
N GLU A 135 5.39 10.56 7.55
CA GLU A 135 5.32 9.32 8.32
C GLU A 135 5.15 8.09 7.41
N PHE A 136 5.95 7.06 7.67
CA PHE A 136 5.84 5.75 7.01
C PHE A 136 5.64 4.65 8.03
N GLY A 137 4.97 3.59 7.62
CA GLY A 137 4.81 2.37 8.39
C GLY A 137 5.36 1.18 7.61
N LEU A 138 6.08 0.30 8.28
CA LEU A 138 6.55 -0.95 7.69
C LEU A 138 6.11 -2.13 8.56
N LEU A 139 5.36 -3.03 7.98
CA LEU A 139 4.98 -4.30 8.59
C LEU A 139 5.90 -5.40 8.07
N LEU A 140 6.66 -6.01 8.96
CA LEU A 140 7.54 -7.14 8.68
C LEU A 140 6.84 -8.45 9.04
N GLU A 141 6.79 -9.40 8.11
CA GLU A 141 6.22 -10.72 8.31
C GLU A 141 7.30 -11.78 8.56
N ALA A 142 6.99 -12.75 9.42
CA ALA A 142 7.90 -13.83 9.84
C ALA A 142 9.27 -13.26 10.22
N CYS A 143 9.27 -12.35 11.20
CA CYS A 143 10.41 -11.53 11.56
C CYS A 143 10.65 -11.59 13.08
N SER A 144 11.89 -11.92 13.48
CA SER A 144 12.28 -11.82 14.89
C SER A 144 12.56 -10.36 15.28
N PRO A 145 12.53 -10.01 16.58
CA PRO A 145 12.91 -8.67 17.03
C PRO A 145 14.29 -8.21 16.56
N GLU A 146 15.26 -9.12 16.53
CA GLU A 146 16.63 -8.84 16.08
C GLU A 146 16.69 -8.57 14.57
N GLU A 147 15.87 -9.28 13.78
CA GLU A 147 15.75 -9.03 12.34
C GLU A 147 15.06 -7.70 12.07
N ALA A 148 14.04 -7.33 12.87
CA ALA A 148 13.37 -6.05 12.78
C ALA A 148 14.34 -4.89 13.05
N MET A 149 15.15 -5.00 14.12
CA MET A 149 16.18 -4.00 14.44
C MET A 149 17.24 -3.87 13.32
N ARG A 150 17.69 -5.00 12.74
CA ARG A 150 18.61 -4.94 11.58
C ARG A 150 17.98 -4.27 10.38
N THR A 151 16.71 -4.56 10.11
CA THR A 151 15.98 -3.90 9.01
C THR A 151 15.85 -2.41 9.26
N ALA A 152 15.50 -1.98 10.47
CA ALA A 152 15.44 -0.57 10.84
C ALA A 152 16.77 0.14 10.58
N GLU A 153 17.90 -0.47 10.98
CA GLU A 153 19.24 0.11 10.77
C GLU A 153 19.59 0.21 9.27
N VAL A 154 19.27 -0.79 8.47
CA VAL A 154 19.46 -0.76 7.01
C VAL A 154 18.66 0.38 6.36
N LEU A 155 17.41 0.59 6.79
CA LEU A 155 16.57 1.67 6.27
C LEU A 155 17.08 3.05 6.72
N ARG A 156 17.46 3.18 8.00
CA ARG A 156 18.02 4.40 8.55
C ARG A 156 19.29 4.83 7.79
N GLU A 157 20.19 3.88 7.54
CA GLU A 157 21.41 4.14 6.80
C GLU A 157 21.13 4.51 5.35
N ALA A 158 20.20 3.81 4.68
CA ALA A 158 19.81 4.10 3.31
C ALA A 158 19.27 5.52 3.15
N ILE A 159 18.44 5.99 4.10
CA ILE A 159 17.92 7.37 4.09
C ILE A 159 19.05 8.36 4.38
N ARG A 160 19.93 8.10 5.34
CA ARG A 160 21.06 8.96 5.70
C ARG A 160 22.04 9.15 4.53
N GLU A 161 22.27 8.09 3.74
CA GLU A 161 23.14 8.12 2.56
C GLU A 161 22.46 8.78 1.36
N HIS A 162 21.13 8.82 1.34
CA HIS A 162 20.38 9.42 0.23
C HIS A 162 20.64 10.91 0.16
N LYS A 163 21.16 11.36 -0.97
CA LYS A 163 21.41 12.76 -1.26
C LYS A 163 20.27 13.31 -2.11
N PHE A 164 19.38 14.06 -1.49
CA PHE A 164 18.31 14.75 -2.20
C PHE A 164 18.84 16.06 -2.78
N SER A 165 18.68 16.26 -4.08
CA SER A 165 19.06 17.49 -4.76
C SER A 165 17.81 18.12 -5.40
N TRP A 166 17.62 19.41 -5.16
CA TRP A 166 16.54 20.21 -5.73
C TRP A 166 17.07 21.57 -6.13
N ASP A 167 16.94 21.93 -7.40
CA ASP A 167 17.63 23.06 -8.00
C ASP A 167 19.14 23.04 -7.65
N ASP A 168 19.69 24.13 -7.15
CA ASP A 168 21.10 24.23 -6.75
C ASP A 168 21.37 23.83 -5.30
N ARG A 169 20.38 23.24 -4.59
CA ARG A 169 20.49 22.85 -3.19
C ARG A 169 20.59 21.34 -3.04
N SER A 170 21.28 20.92 -2.00
CA SER A 170 21.41 19.50 -1.65
C SER A 170 21.16 19.30 -0.17
N PHE A 171 20.34 18.30 0.12
CA PHE A 171 19.89 17.96 1.48
C PHE A 171 20.25 16.54 1.83
N ARG A 172 20.50 16.31 3.10
CA ARG A 172 20.53 14.98 3.71
C ARG A 172 19.51 14.96 4.82
N LEU A 173 18.79 13.87 4.95
CA LEU A 173 17.79 13.68 5.98
C LEU A 173 18.21 12.58 6.92
N GLY A 174 17.74 12.69 8.15
CA GLY A 174 17.65 11.58 9.09
C GLY A 174 16.25 10.95 9.03
N VAL A 175 16.09 9.89 9.77
CA VAL A 175 14.81 9.26 10.06
C VAL A 175 14.85 8.69 11.46
N SER A 176 13.83 8.97 12.24
CA SER A 176 13.56 8.33 13.52
C SER A 176 12.73 7.06 13.25
N ILE A 177 13.10 5.94 13.86
CA ILE A 177 12.43 4.65 13.62
C ILE A 177 12.08 3.98 14.95
N GLY A 178 10.78 3.90 15.23
CA GLY A 178 10.25 3.11 16.34
C GLY A 178 10.00 1.66 15.90
N VAL A 179 10.53 0.69 16.66
CA VAL A 179 10.38 -0.75 16.38
C VAL A 179 9.51 -1.40 17.44
N VAL A 180 8.39 -1.99 17.04
CA VAL A 180 7.42 -2.62 17.95
C VAL A 180 7.17 -4.06 17.51
N PRO A 181 7.57 -5.06 18.31
CA PRO A 181 7.19 -6.45 18.05
C PRO A 181 5.67 -6.63 18.15
N ILE A 182 5.06 -7.33 17.21
CA ILE A 182 3.64 -7.67 17.26
C ILE A 182 3.51 -9.06 17.85
N THR A 183 2.96 -9.11 19.06
CA THR A 183 2.75 -10.34 19.85
C THR A 183 1.27 -10.56 20.12
N GLY A 184 0.92 -11.73 20.65
CA GLY A 184 -0.44 -12.04 21.10
C GLY A 184 -0.92 -11.13 22.27
N ASP A 185 -0.01 -10.49 22.99
CA ASP A 185 -0.31 -9.65 24.15
C ASP A 185 -0.69 -8.22 23.76
N ASN A 186 -0.44 -7.79 22.52
CA ASN A 186 -0.84 -6.46 22.07
C ASN A 186 -2.38 -6.35 22.03
N GLU A 187 -2.89 -5.26 22.58
CA GLU A 187 -4.34 -5.07 22.74
C GLU A 187 -5.02 -4.72 21.42
N SER A 188 -4.49 -3.74 20.67
CA SER A 188 -5.12 -3.19 19.47
C SER A 188 -4.08 -2.61 18.48
N VAL A 189 -4.54 -2.36 17.25
CA VAL A 189 -3.75 -1.65 16.24
C VAL A 189 -3.41 -0.23 16.69
N ALA A 190 -4.34 0.45 17.37
CA ALA A 190 -4.12 1.81 17.85
C ALA A 190 -2.98 1.87 18.87
N THR A 191 -2.90 0.90 19.79
CA THR A 191 -1.80 0.80 20.77
C THR A 191 -0.47 0.47 20.10
N LEU A 192 -0.45 -0.35 19.05
CA LEU A 192 0.76 -0.64 18.27
C LEU A 192 1.31 0.60 17.57
N ILE A 193 0.43 1.37 16.90
CA ILE A 193 0.82 2.60 16.19
C ILE A 193 1.31 3.65 17.21
N ALA A 194 0.60 3.85 18.32
CA ALA A 194 1.01 4.79 19.35
C ALA A 194 2.35 4.40 20.00
N ALA A 195 2.62 3.11 20.19
CA ALA A 195 3.91 2.63 20.68
C ALA A 195 5.04 2.90 19.68
N GLY A 196 4.77 2.71 18.36
CA GLY A 196 5.72 3.02 17.30
C GLY A 196 6.06 4.51 17.23
N ASP A 197 5.06 5.37 17.25
CA ASP A 197 5.21 6.83 17.29
C ASP A 197 6.00 7.28 18.53
N SER A 198 5.63 6.80 19.72
CA SER A 198 6.34 7.12 20.96
C SER A 198 7.81 6.66 20.92
N ALA A 199 8.10 5.52 20.31
CA ALA A 199 9.46 5.02 20.17
C ALA A 199 10.31 5.84 19.18
N CYS A 200 9.70 6.54 18.22
CA CYS A 200 10.38 7.50 17.34
C CYS A 200 10.82 8.76 18.07
N GLN A 201 10.12 9.15 19.14
CA GLN A 201 10.35 10.39 19.87
C GLN A 201 11.35 10.21 21.04
N ALA A 202 11.78 8.99 21.34
CA ALA A 202 12.68 8.65 22.43
C ALA A 202 14.16 8.76 22.05
#